data_1dee3e6373d72cc3c075a225e34e6355
#
_entry.id   1dee3e6373d72cc3c075a225e34e6355
#
_cell.length_a   1.000
_cell.length_b   1.000
_cell.length_c   1.000
_cell.angle_alpha   90.00
_cell.angle_beta   90.00
_cell.angle_gamma   90.00
#
_symmetry.space_group_name_H-M   'P 1'
#
loop_
_entity.id
_entity.type
_entity.pdbx_description
1 polymer ?
#
loop_
_entity_poly.entity_id
_entity_poly.type
_entity_poly.pdbx_seq_one_letter_code
_entity_poly.pdbx_strand_id
1 'polypeptide(L)'
;MPSPISRRAFTLGGGLSLAAVLAGCGGTSGGAKGSDASSGSGDVSVMITCYPTQYLAEKIGGKHVSIINPVKPGIDPHGLELSVQQVAQMADADLVVQIEHYQTAVDDAIKAHKPKKLLNLNEFVDILPASGEEHEHEHGDEHAHEHEHEHDHEHEASDGGGEHEHEHEHDEHSDEHDHEHGGHEHHHDHGGIDPHFWQDPHRMIKAAKALADTLSEVDADHAEDYAKNYESLEKELTKLDEELHEKYDSVTREKAFITSHTAFAYLAKTYDLHQIGIAGIDPENEPSTERLLEIG
;
A
#
# COMPACT_ATOMS: atom_id res chain seq x y z
N MET A 1 -2.09 -38.02 -41.25
CA MET A 1 -3.47 -38.37 -41.66
C MET A 1 -4.39 -37.76 -40.61
N PRO A 2 -5.15 -36.73 -40.91
CA PRO A 2 -6.07 -36.10 -39.96
C PRO A 2 -7.47 -36.72 -40.09
N SER A 3 -8.10 -37.00 -38.94
CA SER A 3 -9.48 -37.53 -38.86
C SER A 3 -10.49 -36.38 -38.75
N PRO A 4 -11.69 -36.48 -39.32
CA PRO A 4 -12.63 -35.38 -39.48
C PRO A 4 -13.58 -35.21 -38.29
N ILE A 5 -13.89 -33.94 -37.99
CA ILE A 5 -14.84 -33.48 -37.01
C ILE A 5 -16.27 -33.66 -37.54
N SER A 6 -17.09 -34.43 -36.82
CA SER A 6 -18.51 -34.61 -37.10
C SER A 6 -19.37 -33.47 -36.54
N ARG A 7 -20.06 -32.76 -37.44
CA ARG A 7 -21.12 -31.81 -37.12
C ARG A 7 -22.44 -32.57 -36.95
N ARG A 8 -23.04 -32.50 -35.77
CA ARG A 8 -24.45 -32.89 -35.60
C ARG A 8 -25.31 -31.65 -35.40
N ALA A 9 -26.12 -31.41 -36.40
CA ALA A 9 -27.25 -30.49 -36.35
C ALA A 9 -28.37 -31.08 -35.48
N PHE A 10 -29.02 -30.26 -34.68
CA PHE A 10 -30.30 -30.57 -34.04
C PHE A 10 -31.33 -29.49 -34.38
N THR A 11 -32.41 -29.96 -34.95
CA THR A 11 -33.52 -29.21 -35.50
C THR A 11 -34.57 -28.84 -34.46
N LEU A 12 -35.18 -27.71 -34.73
CA LEU A 12 -36.43 -27.10 -34.28
C LEU A 12 -37.50 -28.03 -33.66
N GLY A 13 -38.11 -27.52 -32.58
CA GLY A 13 -39.42 -27.91 -32.10
C GLY A 13 -40.10 -26.69 -31.44
N GLY A 14 -41.15 -26.19 -32.13
CA GLY A 14 -41.86 -24.96 -31.77
C GLY A 14 -42.90 -25.16 -30.65
N GLY A 15 -43.31 -24.07 -30.05
CA GLY A 15 -44.43 -23.99 -29.09
C GLY A 15 -44.78 -22.52 -28.80
N LEU A 16 -45.77 -22.01 -29.51
CA LEU A 16 -46.43 -20.72 -29.24
C LEU A 16 -47.19 -20.78 -27.92
N SER A 17 -47.04 -19.75 -27.08
CA SER A 17 -48.11 -19.32 -26.19
C SER A 17 -48.03 -17.80 -26.01
N LEU A 18 -49.00 -17.10 -26.60
CA LEU A 18 -49.32 -15.68 -26.38
C LEU A 18 -49.95 -15.52 -25.00
N ALA A 19 -49.46 -14.55 -24.23
CA ALA A 19 -50.30 -13.78 -23.31
C ALA A 19 -49.73 -12.35 -23.17
N ALA A 20 -50.44 -11.43 -23.75
CA ALA A 20 -50.20 -10.00 -23.65
C ALA A 20 -50.84 -9.46 -22.37
N VAL A 21 -50.14 -8.62 -21.59
CA VAL A 21 -50.76 -7.58 -20.78
C VAL A 21 -49.92 -6.31 -20.94
N LEU A 22 -50.57 -5.28 -21.45
CA LEU A 22 -50.12 -3.88 -21.54
C LEU A 22 -50.25 -3.23 -20.17
N ALA A 23 -49.29 -2.39 -19.78
CA ALA A 23 -49.47 -0.99 -19.45
C ALA A 23 -48.29 -0.41 -18.66
N GLY A 24 -47.82 0.76 -19.05
CA GLY A 24 -47.09 1.68 -18.16
C GLY A 24 -45.89 2.39 -18.81
N CYS A 25 -46.19 3.55 -19.43
CA CYS A 25 -45.20 4.52 -19.95
C CYS A 25 -44.28 5.10 -18.87
N GLY A 26 -43.04 5.40 -19.25
CA GLY A 26 -42.35 6.56 -18.71
C GLY A 26 -40.84 6.46 -18.60
N GLY A 27 -40.10 7.17 -19.45
CA GLY A 27 -38.83 7.76 -19.07
C GLY A 27 -37.55 7.06 -19.59
N THR A 28 -37.14 7.43 -20.78
CA THR A 28 -35.78 7.24 -21.30
C THR A 28 -34.78 8.12 -20.60
N SER A 29 -33.72 7.57 -20.01
CA SER A 29 -32.41 8.19 -19.98
C SER A 29 -31.36 7.08 -19.92
N GLY A 30 -30.54 6.97 -20.98
CA GLY A 30 -29.43 6.05 -21.04
C GLY A 30 -28.32 6.50 -20.09
N GLY A 31 -28.09 5.71 -19.03
CA GLY A 31 -26.92 5.80 -18.19
C GLY A 31 -26.04 4.59 -18.48
N ALA A 32 -24.79 4.83 -18.84
CA ALA A 32 -23.79 3.81 -18.94
C ALA A 32 -23.71 3.09 -17.58
N LYS A 33 -23.92 1.75 -17.61
CA LYS A 33 -23.67 0.90 -16.44
C LYS A 33 -22.17 0.87 -16.22
N GLY A 34 -21.71 1.73 -15.27
CA GLY A 34 -20.50 1.44 -14.52
C GLY A 34 -20.73 0.10 -13.82
N SER A 35 -19.70 -0.72 -13.80
CA SER A 35 -19.67 -1.95 -13.01
C SER A 35 -19.98 -1.59 -11.57
N ASP A 36 -21.23 -1.79 -11.17
CA ASP A 36 -21.64 -1.75 -9.78
C ASP A 36 -20.85 -2.86 -9.08
N ALA A 37 -19.84 -2.47 -8.30
CA ALA A 37 -19.38 -3.30 -7.22
C ALA A 37 -20.64 -3.68 -6.44
N SER A 38 -20.91 -4.97 -6.36
CA SER A 38 -22.03 -5.53 -5.60
C SER A 38 -21.93 -4.98 -4.17
N SER A 39 -22.71 -3.95 -3.88
CA SER A 39 -23.05 -3.57 -2.53
C SER A 39 -24.01 -4.65 -2.00
N GLY A 40 -23.43 -5.80 -1.60
CA GLY A 40 -24.09 -6.64 -0.63
C GLY A 40 -24.36 -5.73 0.57
N SER A 41 -25.51 -5.84 1.19
CA SER A 41 -25.80 -5.18 2.45
C SER A 41 -24.90 -5.78 3.53
N GLY A 42 -23.60 -5.48 3.45
CA GLY A 42 -22.66 -5.70 4.52
C GLY A 42 -22.93 -4.66 5.59
N ASP A 43 -23.01 -5.09 6.82
CA ASP A 43 -23.37 -4.21 7.92
C ASP A 43 -22.20 -3.28 8.31
N VAL A 44 -20.94 -3.66 8.00
CA VAL A 44 -19.72 -2.88 8.30
C VAL A 44 -19.01 -2.45 7.02
N SER A 45 -18.84 -1.15 6.84
CA SER A 45 -18.01 -0.59 5.74
C SER A 45 -16.53 -0.58 6.11
N VAL A 46 -15.71 -1.31 5.34
CA VAL A 46 -14.27 -1.46 5.57
C VAL A 46 -13.50 -0.84 4.41
N MET A 47 -12.73 0.21 4.68
CA MET A 47 -11.82 0.77 3.68
C MET A 47 -10.44 0.12 3.79
N ILE A 48 -9.95 -0.34 2.63
CA ILE A 48 -8.62 -0.95 2.47
C ILE A 48 -7.94 -0.30 1.26
N THR A 49 -6.63 -0.37 1.16
CA THR A 49 -5.88 0.34 0.11
C THR A 49 -4.92 -0.55 -0.68
N CYS A 50 -4.93 -1.87 -0.43
CA CYS A 50 -4.15 -2.81 -1.21
C CYS A 50 -4.78 -4.20 -1.22
N TYR A 51 -4.38 -5.03 -2.18
CA TYR A 51 -4.96 -6.36 -2.36
C TYR A 51 -4.74 -7.31 -1.15
N PRO A 52 -3.57 -7.36 -0.50
CA PRO A 52 -3.38 -8.21 0.68
C PRO A 52 -4.37 -7.93 1.81
N THR A 53 -4.63 -6.65 2.10
CA THR A 53 -5.63 -6.26 3.13
C THR A 53 -7.06 -6.52 2.65
N GLN A 54 -7.34 -6.39 1.35
CA GLN A 54 -8.62 -6.79 0.78
C GLN A 54 -8.87 -8.29 0.97
N TYR A 55 -7.88 -9.12 0.66
CA TYR A 55 -7.98 -10.56 0.84
C TYR A 55 -8.31 -10.93 2.29
N LEU A 56 -7.65 -10.29 3.27
CA LEU A 56 -7.96 -10.48 4.68
C LEU A 56 -9.40 -10.06 5.01
N ALA A 57 -9.82 -8.90 4.54
CA ALA A 57 -11.17 -8.37 4.80
C ALA A 57 -12.26 -9.27 4.20
N GLU A 58 -12.05 -9.79 2.98
CA GLU A 58 -12.96 -10.76 2.34
C GLU A 58 -13.02 -12.08 3.10
N LYS A 59 -11.87 -12.61 3.51
CA LYS A 59 -11.80 -13.90 4.21
C LYS A 59 -12.37 -13.83 5.62
N ILE A 60 -12.09 -12.78 6.38
CA ILE A 60 -12.54 -12.61 7.77
C ILE A 60 -13.97 -12.08 7.81
N GLY A 61 -14.25 -11.01 7.08
CA GLY A 61 -15.54 -10.31 7.12
C GLY A 61 -16.66 -11.07 6.43
N GLY A 62 -16.33 -11.79 5.35
CA GLY A 62 -17.32 -12.56 4.58
C GLY A 62 -18.49 -11.70 4.09
N LYS A 63 -19.70 -12.11 4.40
CA LYS A 63 -20.93 -11.40 3.98
C LYS A 63 -21.29 -10.19 4.89
N HIS A 64 -20.61 -10.03 6.01
CA HIS A 64 -20.92 -9.01 7.01
C HIS A 64 -20.16 -7.69 6.78
N VAL A 65 -19.28 -7.63 5.77
CA VAL A 65 -18.52 -6.43 5.44
C VAL A 65 -18.78 -5.98 4.00
N SER A 66 -18.72 -4.67 3.80
CA SER A 66 -18.72 -4.02 2.50
C SER A 66 -17.36 -3.36 2.30
N ILE A 67 -16.60 -3.82 1.29
CA ILE A 67 -15.22 -3.39 1.08
C ILE A 67 -15.18 -2.20 0.14
N ILE A 68 -14.46 -1.15 0.57
CA ILE A 68 -14.13 0.05 -0.22
C ILE A 68 -12.64 -0.02 -0.52
N ASN A 69 -12.29 -0.23 -1.80
CA ASN A 69 -10.90 -0.20 -2.26
C ASN A 69 -10.72 0.88 -3.34
N PRO A 70 -9.99 1.97 -3.05
CA PRO A 70 -9.73 3.04 -4.02
C PRO A 70 -8.73 2.64 -5.11
N VAL A 71 -7.94 1.58 -4.90
CA VAL A 71 -6.96 1.09 -5.88
C VAL A 71 -7.65 0.32 -6.99
N LYS A 72 -7.46 0.77 -8.23
CA LYS A 72 -8.02 0.08 -9.40
C LYS A 72 -7.17 -1.15 -9.75
N PRO A 73 -7.78 -2.23 -10.25
CA PRO A 73 -7.03 -3.40 -10.71
C PRO A 73 -5.93 -3.02 -11.71
N GLY A 74 -4.71 -3.53 -11.50
CA GLY A 74 -3.57 -3.33 -12.39
C GLY A 74 -2.81 -2.01 -12.18
N ILE A 75 -3.19 -1.19 -11.19
CA ILE A 75 -2.46 0.00 -10.78
C ILE A 75 -1.54 -0.36 -9.61
N ASP A 76 -0.32 0.17 -9.63
CA ASP A 76 0.61 0.05 -8.51
C ASP A 76 0.05 0.83 -7.31
N PRO A 77 -0.10 0.20 -6.15
CA PRO A 77 -0.67 0.87 -4.98
C PRO A 77 0.29 1.81 -4.26
N HIS A 78 1.62 1.76 -4.49
CA HIS A 78 2.57 2.67 -3.82
C HIS A 78 2.30 4.13 -4.16
N GLY A 79 2.11 4.44 -5.43
CA GLY A 79 1.78 5.78 -5.94
C GLY A 79 0.28 6.11 -5.86
N LEU A 80 -0.48 5.53 -4.90
CA LEU A 80 -1.91 5.81 -4.78
C LEU A 80 -2.17 7.27 -4.40
N GLU A 81 -2.90 7.96 -5.26
CA GLU A 81 -3.46 9.29 -5.00
C GLU A 81 -4.94 9.19 -4.63
N LEU A 82 -5.36 9.87 -3.57
CA LEU A 82 -6.76 9.88 -3.13
C LEU A 82 -7.49 11.11 -3.62
N SER A 83 -8.60 10.93 -4.35
CA SER A 83 -9.53 12.00 -4.66
C SER A 83 -10.27 12.49 -3.41
N VAL A 84 -10.78 13.73 -3.44
CA VAL A 84 -11.60 14.29 -2.34
C VAL A 84 -12.76 13.38 -1.97
N GLN A 85 -13.38 12.71 -2.95
CA GLN A 85 -14.46 11.77 -2.70
C GLN A 85 -13.97 10.52 -1.94
N GLN A 86 -12.79 9.99 -2.29
CA GLN A 86 -12.21 8.82 -1.60
C GLN A 86 -11.78 9.16 -0.18
N VAL A 87 -11.25 10.38 0.06
CA VAL A 87 -10.98 10.87 1.42
C VAL A 87 -12.26 10.98 2.25
N ALA A 88 -13.35 11.48 1.66
CA ALA A 88 -14.65 11.50 2.34
C ALA A 88 -15.16 10.09 2.64
N GLN A 89 -15.04 9.14 1.71
CA GLN A 89 -15.39 7.74 1.94
C GLN A 89 -14.54 7.11 3.07
N MET A 90 -13.26 7.47 3.19
CA MET A 90 -12.41 7.03 4.30
C MET A 90 -12.92 7.53 5.64
N ALA A 91 -13.30 8.81 5.73
CA ALA A 91 -13.84 9.39 6.96
C ALA A 91 -15.19 8.78 7.38
N ASP A 92 -16.01 8.36 6.39
CA ASP A 92 -17.33 7.77 6.61
C ASP A 92 -17.28 6.26 6.89
N ALA A 93 -16.20 5.56 6.52
CA ALA A 93 -16.03 4.13 6.72
C ALA A 93 -16.08 3.77 8.23
N ASP A 94 -16.65 2.61 8.55
CA ASP A 94 -16.72 2.12 9.92
C ASP A 94 -15.36 1.61 10.42
N LEU A 95 -14.54 1.10 9.50
CA LEU A 95 -13.17 0.67 9.75
C LEU A 95 -12.27 1.06 8.57
N VAL A 96 -11.10 1.63 8.86
CA VAL A 96 -10.00 1.80 7.91
C VAL A 96 -8.87 0.88 8.31
N VAL A 97 -8.37 0.06 7.36
CA VAL A 97 -7.22 -0.83 7.56
C VAL A 97 -6.02 -0.21 6.87
N GLN A 98 -5.00 0.13 7.63
CA GLN A 98 -3.78 0.79 7.19
C GLN A 98 -2.57 -0.15 7.29
N ILE A 99 -1.66 -0.02 6.33
CA ILE A 99 -0.26 -0.39 6.46
C ILE A 99 0.50 0.94 6.46
N GLU A 100 0.92 1.41 7.63
CA GLU A 100 1.58 2.69 7.79
C GLU A 100 2.92 2.71 7.01
N HIS A 101 3.26 3.85 6.44
CA HIS A 101 4.42 4.06 5.56
C HIS A 101 4.39 3.29 4.22
N TYR A 102 3.26 2.67 3.88
CA TYR A 102 3.11 2.03 2.57
C TYR A 102 2.66 3.03 1.48
N GLN A 103 1.75 3.94 1.86
CA GLN A 103 1.13 4.91 0.93
C GLN A 103 1.03 6.27 1.60
N THR A 104 1.89 7.20 1.21
CA THR A 104 1.98 8.55 1.81
C THR A 104 0.64 9.28 1.79
N ALA A 105 -0.10 9.23 0.66
CA ALA A 105 -1.40 9.90 0.55
C ALA A 105 -2.45 9.33 1.51
N VAL A 106 -2.40 8.03 1.82
CA VAL A 106 -3.28 7.38 2.80
C VAL A 106 -2.92 7.82 4.21
N ASP A 107 -1.64 7.81 4.54
CA ASP A 107 -1.14 8.24 5.85
C ASP A 107 -1.51 9.70 6.14
N ASP A 108 -1.35 10.57 5.16
CA ASP A 108 -1.71 11.99 5.28
C ASP A 108 -3.23 12.19 5.40
N ALA A 109 -4.02 11.44 4.64
CA ALA A 109 -5.47 11.50 4.75
C ALA A 109 -5.96 11.04 6.13
N ILE A 110 -5.39 9.96 6.69
CA ILE A 110 -5.70 9.45 8.03
C ILE A 110 -5.32 10.49 9.10
N LYS A 111 -4.14 11.11 9.00
CA LYS A 111 -3.70 12.18 9.93
C LYS A 111 -4.66 13.37 9.90
N ALA A 112 -5.12 13.78 8.70
CA ALA A 112 -5.98 14.94 8.52
C ALA A 112 -7.43 14.70 8.95
N HIS A 113 -8.00 13.52 8.70
CA HIS A 113 -9.45 13.27 8.78
C HIS A 113 -9.87 12.25 9.84
N LYS A 114 -8.96 11.62 10.55
CA LYS A 114 -9.19 10.68 11.67
C LYS A 114 -10.41 9.77 11.45
N PRO A 115 -10.25 8.58 10.88
CA PRO A 115 -11.35 7.66 10.63
C PRO A 115 -12.06 7.24 11.94
N LYS A 116 -13.30 6.75 11.88
CA LYS A 116 -14.09 6.30 13.04
C LYS A 116 -13.35 5.21 13.83
N LYS A 117 -12.81 4.22 13.14
CA LYS A 117 -11.94 3.19 13.69
C LYS A 117 -10.77 2.99 12.73
N LEU A 118 -9.55 2.96 13.24
CA LEU A 118 -8.33 2.68 12.50
C LEU A 118 -7.73 1.37 13.01
N LEU A 119 -7.37 0.48 12.09
CA LEU A 119 -6.51 -0.66 12.33
C LEU A 119 -5.20 -0.43 11.58
N ASN A 120 -4.15 -0.05 12.29
CA ASN A 120 -2.80 -0.01 11.75
C ASN A 120 -2.16 -1.39 11.93
N LEU A 121 -1.97 -2.12 10.83
CA LEU A 121 -1.44 -3.48 10.90
C LEU A 121 0.02 -3.54 11.36
N ASN A 122 0.79 -2.47 11.21
CA ASN A 122 2.18 -2.41 11.66
C ASN A 122 2.32 -2.61 13.19
N GLU A 123 1.26 -2.34 13.95
CA GLU A 123 1.26 -2.54 15.41
C GLU A 123 1.17 -4.03 15.82
N PHE A 124 0.77 -4.91 14.90
CA PHE A 124 0.46 -6.32 15.18
C PHE A 124 1.42 -7.30 14.51
N VAL A 125 2.20 -6.83 13.53
CA VAL A 125 3.15 -7.66 12.80
C VAL A 125 4.59 -7.22 13.11
N ASP A 126 5.54 -8.16 13.08
CA ASP A 126 6.95 -7.84 13.27
C ASP A 126 7.50 -7.22 11.98
N ILE A 127 7.51 -5.89 11.91
CA ILE A 127 7.98 -5.12 10.76
C ILE A 127 9.51 -5.23 10.66
N LEU A 128 10.00 -5.50 9.44
CA LEU A 128 11.42 -5.45 9.12
C LEU A 128 11.86 -4.02 8.82
N PRO A 129 13.11 -3.65 9.11
CA PRO A 129 13.67 -2.41 8.59
C PRO A 129 13.71 -2.48 7.05
N ALA A 130 13.56 -1.34 6.39
CA ALA A 130 13.83 -1.23 4.97
C ALA A 130 15.29 -1.68 4.77
N SER A 131 15.50 -2.68 3.93
CA SER A 131 16.84 -3.03 3.47
C SER A 131 17.31 -1.93 2.51
N GLY A 132 17.77 -0.83 3.06
CA GLY A 132 18.70 0.06 2.39
C GLY A 132 20.00 -0.73 2.26
N GLU A 133 20.74 -0.53 1.17
CA GLU A 133 22.09 -1.07 1.01
C GLU A 133 22.84 -0.84 2.31
N GLU A 134 22.99 -1.89 3.13
CA GLU A 134 23.99 -1.89 4.18
C GLU A 134 25.33 -1.89 3.46
N HIS A 135 25.81 -0.70 3.08
CA HIS A 135 27.23 -0.50 2.97
C HIS A 135 27.76 -0.71 4.39
N GLU A 136 28.20 -1.93 4.67
CA GLU A 136 29.10 -2.20 5.79
C GLU A 136 30.34 -1.33 5.58
N HIS A 137 30.24 -0.06 5.98
CA HIS A 137 31.41 0.72 6.30
C HIS A 137 31.93 0.19 7.63
N GLU A 138 32.80 -0.80 7.54
CA GLU A 138 33.71 -1.15 8.62
C GLU A 138 34.55 0.11 8.93
N HIS A 139 33.97 1.03 9.73
CA HIS A 139 34.73 2.11 10.32
C HIS A 139 35.57 1.50 11.44
N GLY A 140 36.80 1.13 11.07
CA GLY A 140 37.84 0.89 12.01
C GLY A 140 37.96 2.12 12.94
N ASP A 141 37.67 1.90 14.20
CA ASP A 141 38.00 2.82 15.28
C ASP A 141 39.49 3.16 15.20
N GLU A 142 39.78 4.45 15.18
CA GLU A 142 40.88 5.13 15.87
C GLU A 142 41.15 6.49 15.24
N HIS A 143 40.53 7.53 15.75
CA HIS A 143 41.16 8.86 15.86
C HIS A 143 40.41 9.69 16.88
N ALA A 144 40.93 9.64 18.12
CA ALA A 144 40.70 10.69 19.15
C ALA A 144 41.36 11.98 18.67
N HIS A 145 40.59 13.00 18.37
CA HIS A 145 41.05 14.38 18.29
C HIS A 145 40.28 15.21 19.30
N GLU A 146 40.96 15.47 20.44
CA GLU A 146 40.63 16.54 21.35
C GLU A 146 40.92 17.86 20.64
N HIS A 147 39.91 18.69 20.43
CA HIS A 147 40.07 20.11 20.14
C HIS A 147 39.24 20.89 21.13
N GLU A 148 39.98 21.38 22.18
CA GLU A 148 39.50 22.48 23.01
C GLU A 148 39.62 23.79 22.19
N HIS A 149 38.49 24.48 21.99
CA HIS A 149 38.45 25.86 21.57
C HIS A 149 37.63 26.67 22.55
N GLU A 150 38.34 27.32 23.47
CA GLU A 150 37.81 28.45 24.24
C GLU A 150 37.74 29.66 23.31
N HIS A 151 36.56 30.25 23.13
CA HIS A 151 36.40 31.60 22.60
C HIS A 151 35.60 32.45 23.56
N ASP A 152 36.37 33.25 24.35
CA ASP A 152 35.91 34.39 25.09
C ASP A 152 35.62 35.55 24.11
N HIS A 153 34.39 36.05 24.08
CA HIS A 153 34.06 37.32 23.44
C HIS A 153 33.34 38.25 24.43
N GLU A 154 34.12 39.15 24.98
CA GLU A 154 33.60 40.34 25.66
C GLU A 154 33.05 41.32 24.63
N HIS A 155 31.80 41.74 24.73
CA HIS A 155 31.24 42.87 24.04
C HIS A 155 31.08 44.08 24.94
N GLU A 156 31.94 45.06 24.70
CA GLU A 156 31.73 46.44 25.22
C GLU A 156 30.70 47.15 24.34
N ALA A 157 29.76 47.81 25.01
CA ALA A 157 28.77 48.68 24.42
C ALA A 157 29.37 50.06 24.13
N SER A 158 29.17 50.58 22.92
CA SER A 158 29.40 52.00 22.63
C SER A 158 28.25 52.54 21.79
N ASP A 159 27.62 53.54 22.39
CA ASP A 159 26.59 54.44 21.94
C ASP A 159 27.08 55.33 20.77
N GLY A 160 26.25 55.67 19.79
CA GLY A 160 26.58 56.63 18.75
C GLY A 160 25.53 56.70 17.63
N GLY A 161 24.63 57.66 17.74
CA GLY A 161 23.58 57.96 16.73
C GLY A 161 24.13 58.49 15.42
N GLY A 162 23.39 58.29 14.36
CA GLY A 162 23.64 58.85 13.04
C GLY A 162 22.47 58.54 12.09
N GLU A 163 21.63 59.55 11.89
CA GLU A 163 20.56 59.58 10.87
C GLU A 163 21.21 59.61 9.49
N HIS A 164 20.83 58.68 8.58
CA HIS A 164 21.06 58.85 7.16
C HIS A 164 19.78 58.45 6.39
N GLU A 165 19.15 59.51 5.79
CA GLU A 165 18.15 59.40 4.76
C GLU A 165 18.84 58.93 3.48
N HIS A 166 18.33 57.89 2.83
CA HIS A 166 18.63 57.53 1.46
C HIS A 166 17.36 57.39 0.66
N GLU A 167 17.17 58.33 -0.24
CA GLU A 167 16.21 58.27 -1.35
C GLU A 167 16.75 57.21 -2.32
N HIS A 168 15.91 56.22 -2.69
CA HIS A 168 16.18 55.29 -3.77
C HIS A 168 15.14 55.49 -4.87
N GLU A 169 15.61 55.96 -6.02
CA GLU A 169 14.86 55.98 -7.28
C GLU A 169 14.59 54.54 -7.72
N HIS A 170 13.33 54.30 -8.15
CA HIS A 170 12.89 53.04 -8.74
C HIS A 170 13.24 52.99 -10.21
N ASP A 171 14.22 52.18 -10.57
CA ASP A 171 14.39 51.75 -11.96
C ASP A 171 13.51 50.53 -12.20
N GLU A 172 12.64 50.63 -13.21
CA GLU A 172 11.80 49.56 -13.72
C GLU A 172 12.67 48.52 -14.42
N HIS A 173 12.89 47.37 -13.79
CA HIS A 173 13.35 46.17 -14.46
C HIS A 173 12.21 45.19 -14.65
N SER A 174 11.76 45.03 -15.88
CA SER A 174 10.91 43.98 -16.36
C SER A 174 11.75 42.69 -16.46
N ASP A 175 11.74 41.87 -15.44
CA ASP A 175 12.26 40.50 -15.49
C ASP A 175 11.10 39.54 -15.77
N GLU A 176 11.12 38.96 -16.96
CA GLU A 176 10.33 37.77 -17.32
C GLU A 176 10.80 36.61 -16.43
N HIS A 177 10.04 36.29 -15.40
CA HIS A 177 10.26 35.09 -14.62
C HIS A 177 9.69 33.88 -15.38
N ASP A 178 10.58 33.17 -16.06
CA ASP A 178 10.37 31.80 -16.53
C ASP A 178 10.17 30.94 -15.26
N HIS A 179 8.93 30.55 -14.99
CA HIS A 179 8.62 29.58 -13.95
C HIS A 179 8.94 28.19 -14.50
N GLU A 180 10.18 27.75 -14.32
CA GLU A 180 10.47 26.33 -14.34
C GLU A 180 9.62 25.68 -13.24
N HIS A 181 8.59 24.95 -13.66
CA HIS A 181 7.91 24.01 -12.80
C HIS A 181 8.90 22.90 -12.46
N GLY A 182 9.65 23.10 -11.38
CA GLY A 182 10.39 22.04 -10.75
C GLY A 182 9.40 20.94 -10.39
N GLY A 183 9.49 19.79 -11.08
CA GLY A 183 8.77 18.60 -10.72
C GLY A 183 9.07 18.30 -9.24
N HIS A 184 8.05 18.33 -8.40
CA HIS A 184 8.17 17.80 -7.06
C HIS A 184 8.31 16.28 -7.21
N GLU A 185 9.54 15.81 -7.17
CA GLU A 185 9.80 14.38 -6.96
C GLU A 185 9.27 14.05 -5.57
N HIS A 186 8.12 13.40 -5.53
CA HIS A 186 7.58 12.85 -4.30
C HIS A 186 8.42 11.62 -3.93
N HIS A 187 9.48 11.83 -3.17
CA HIS A 187 10.18 10.72 -2.52
C HIS A 187 9.22 10.08 -1.52
N HIS A 188 8.78 8.87 -1.80
CA HIS A 188 8.01 8.07 -0.85
C HIS A 188 8.95 7.63 0.27
N ASP A 189 8.88 8.33 1.40
CA ASP A 189 9.61 7.95 2.62
C ASP A 189 8.85 6.84 3.34
N HIS A 190 9.32 5.61 3.21
CA HIS A 190 8.78 4.45 3.92
C HIS A 190 9.15 4.45 5.43
N GLY A 191 9.61 5.57 5.99
CA GLY A 191 9.94 5.69 7.41
C GLY A 191 11.04 4.72 7.88
N GLY A 192 11.88 4.24 6.96
CA GLY A 192 12.94 3.28 7.27
C GLY A 192 12.45 1.86 7.56
N ILE A 193 11.21 1.51 7.17
CA ILE A 193 10.63 0.18 7.33
C ILE A 193 10.26 -0.45 5.99
N ASP A 194 10.15 -1.79 5.96
CA ASP A 194 9.62 -2.55 4.84
C ASP A 194 8.13 -2.86 5.08
N PRO A 195 7.20 -2.27 4.32
CA PRO A 195 5.77 -2.50 4.51
C PRO A 195 5.27 -3.84 3.95
N HIS A 196 6.07 -4.60 3.19
CA HIS A 196 5.66 -5.76 2.39
C HIS A 196 5.50 -7.06 3.22
N PHE A 197 5.06 -6.98 4.46
CA PHE A 197 4.96 -8.10 5.40
C PHE A 197 4.05 -9.24 4.91
N TRP A 198 3.15 -8.98 3.98
CA TRP A 198 2.21 -9.96 3.43
C TRP A 198 2.87 -11.08 2.61
N GLN A 199 4.15 -10.98 2.34
CA GLN A 199 4.94 -12.04 1.72
C GLN A 199 5.29 -13.18 2.70
N ASP A 200 4.88 -13.05 3.97
CA ASP A 200 5.11 -14.03 5.02
C ASP A 200 3.77 -14.51 5.62
N PRO A 201 3.45 -15.82 5.51
CA PRO A 201 2.20 -16.37 6.04
C PRO A 201 2.01 -16.15 7.54
N HIS A 202 3.07 -16.20 8.35
CA HIS A 202 2.98 -15.98 9.80
C HIS A 202 2.56 -14.54 10.13
N ARG A 203 3.06 -13.56 9.39
CA ARG A 203 2.68 -12.16 9.55
C ARG A 203 1.26 -11.92 9.08
N MET A 204 0.86 -12.60 8.00
CA MET A 204 -0.53 -12.58 7.52
C MET A 204 -1.50 -13.18 8.55
N ILE A 205 -1.12 -14.23 9.30
CA ILE A 205 -1.92 -14.79 10.40
C ILE A 205 -2.09 -13.73 11.52
N LYS A 206 -1.03 -13.02 11.89
CA LYS A 206 -1.11 -11.95 12.90
C LYS A 206 -2.01 -10.80 12.44
N ALA A 207 -1.87 -10.36 11.20
CA ALA A 207 -2.71 -9.33 10.59
C ALA A 207 -4.19 -9.76 10.53
N ALA A 208 -4.45 -11.03 10.15
CA ALA A 208 -5.79 -11.61 10.12
C ALA A 208 -6.43 -11.64 11.53
N LYS A 209 -5.65 -11.98 12.56
CA LYS A 209 -6.12 -11.98 13.95
C LYS A 209 -6.51 -10.57 14.39
N ALA A 210 -5.64 -9.59 14.13
CA ALA A 210 -5.91 -8.19 14.47
C ALA A 210 -7.18 -7.66 13.77
N LEU A 211 -7.37 -8.03 12.50
CA LEU A 211 -8.58 -7.65 11.77
C LEU A 211 -9.83 -8.33 12.33
N ALA A 212 -9.78 -9.63 12.65
CA ALA A 212 -10.91 -10.35 13.23
C ALA A 212 -11.32 -9.77 14.59
N ASP A 213 -10.35 -9.44 15.44
CA ASP A 213 -10.59 -8.80 16.74
C ASP A 213 -11.20 -7.41 16.55
N THR A 214 -10.66 -6.60 15.64
CA THR A 214 -11.18 -5.24 15.37
C THR A 214 -12.59 -5.28 14.78
N LEU A 215 -12.88 -6.20 13.85
CA LEU A 215 -14.24 -6.38 13.33
C LEU A 215 -15.20 -6.82 14.42
N SER A 216 -14.78 -7.70 15.35
CA SER A 216 -15.60 -8.11 16.50
C SER A 216 -15.89 -6.97 17.48
N GLU A 217 -15.00 -5.97 17.59
CA GLU A 217 -15.25 -4.75 18.36
C GLU A 217 -16.24 -3.81 17.68
N VAL A 218 -16.16 -3.67 16.34
CA VAL A 218 -17.02 -2.78 15.55
C VAL A 218 -18.41 -3.39 15.37
N ASP A 219 -18.50 -4.70 15.27
CA ASP A 219 -19.72 -5.46 14.99
C ASP A 219 -19.77 -6.72 15.86
N ALA A 220 -20.15 -6.53 17.12
CA ALA A 220 -20.20 -7.59 18.12
C ALA A 220 -21.25 -8.67 17.82
N ASP A 221 -22.27 -8.36 17.05
CA ASP A 221 -23.34 -9.30 16.70
C ASP A 221 -22.83 -10.43 15.79
N HIS A 222 -21.75 -10.21 15.04
CA HIS A 222 -21.13 -11.19 14.14
C HIS A 222 -19.74 -11.67 14.59
N ALA A 223 -19.34 -11.38 15.83
CA ALA A 223 -18.01 -11.72 16.36
C ALA A 223 -17.66 -13.22 16.26
N GLU A 224 -18.64 -14.11 16.43
CA GLU A 224 -18.45 -15.57 16.30
C GLU A 224 -18.12 -15.97 14.83
N ASP A 225 -18.75 -15.32 13.85
CA ASP A 225 -18.47 -15.57 12.44
C ASP A 225 -17.06 -15.10 12.08
N TYR A 226 -16.62 -13.92 12.55
CA TYR A 226 -15.26 -13.42 12.36
C TYR A 226 -14.20 -14.33 12.98
N ALA A 227 -14.42 -14.78 14.20
CA ALA A 227 -13.52 -15.72 14.89
C ALA A 227 -13.40 -17.04 14.12
N LYS A 228 -14.52 -17.61 13.66
CA LYS A 228 -14.52 -18.85 12.87
C LYS A 228 -13.82 -18.68 11.52
N ASN A 229 -14.03 -17.55 10.86
CA ASN A 229 -13.39 -17.25 9.58
C ASN A 229 -11.87 -17.09 9.77
N TYR A 230 -11.43 -16.44 10.85
CA TYR A 230 -10.03 -16.37 11.23
C TYR A 230 -9.41 -17.76 11.45
N GLU A 231 -10.04 -18.65 12.22
CA GLU A 231 -9.54 -20.01 12.44
C GLU A 231 -9.39 -20.81 11.13
N SER A 232 -10.29 -20.56 10.17
CA SER A 232 -10.21 -21.19 8.85
C SER A 232 -9.03 -20.66 8.04
N LEU A 233 -8.83 -19.34 8.05
CA LEU A 233 -7.74 -18.68 7.34
C LEU A 233 -6.39 -19.00 7.98
N GLU A 234 -6.29 -19.04 9.31
CA GLU A 234 -5.09 -19.45 10.03
C GLU A 234 -4.61 -20.83 9.59
N LYS A 235 -5.52 -21.81 9.51
CA LYS A 235 -5.19 -23.17 9.02
C LYS A 235 -4.74 -23.18 7.56
N GLU A 236 -5.37 -22.35 6.70
CA GLU A 236 -5.00 -22.20 5.29
C GLU A 236 -3.57 -21.64 5.17
N LEU A 237 -3.26 -20.57 5.90
CA LEU A 237 -1.95 -19.92 5.86
C LEU A 237 -0.86 -20.76 6.52
N THR A 238 -1.15 -21.46 7.62
CA THR A 238 -0.21 -22.40 8.26
C THR A 238 0.18 -23.52 7.29
N LYS A 239 -0.81 -24.08 6.59
CA LYS A 239 -0.53 -25.12 5.59
C LYS A 239 0.31 -24.57 4.41
N LEU A 240 0.03 -23.34 3.97
CA LEU A 240 0.85 -22.68 2.95
C LEU A 240 2.30 -22.52 3.40
N ASP A 241 2.51 -22.12 4.65
CA ASP A 241 3.84 -21.98 5.25
C ASP A 241 4.59 -23.30 5.27
N GLU A 242 3.95 -24.38 5.73
CA GLU A 242 4.51 -25.75 5.71
C GLU A 242 4.92 -26.19 4.30
N GLU A 243 4.05 -25.96 3.30
CA GLU A 243 4.32 -26.30 1.90
C GLU A 243 5.48 -25.47 1.30
N LEU A 244 5.62 -24.21 1.70
CA LEU A 244 6.72 -23.33 1.26
C LEU A 244 8.04 -23.76 1.90
N HIS A 245 8.05 -24.10 3.20
CA HIS A 245 9.22 -24.67 3.87
C HIS A 245 9.68 -25.95 3.18
N GLU A 246 8.78 -26.92 2.96
CA GLU A 246 9.13 -28.18 2.27
C GLU A 246 9.76 -27.92 0.89
N LYS A 247 9.19 -27.00 0.11
CA LYS A 247 9.70 -26.64 -1.21
C LYS A 247 11.08 -26.00 -1.16
N TYR A 248 11.25 -24.97 -0.35
CA TYR A 248 12.51 -24.23 -0.31
C TYR A 248 13.63 -25.02 0.36
N ASP A 249 13.34 -25.86 1.36
CA ASP A 249 14.33 -26.72 1.99
C ASP A 249 14.81 -27.82 1.05
N SER A 250 14.00 -28.22 0.06
CA SER A 250 14.41 -29.19 -0.96
C SER A 250 15.41 -28.64 -1.98
N VAL A 251 15.60 -27.31 -2.05
CA VAL A 251 16.54 -26.67 -2.97
C VAL A 251 17.97 -26.83 -2.45
N THR A 252 18.81 -27.55 -3.19
CA THR A 252 20.20 -27.88 -2.81
C THR A 252 21.27 -26.95 -3.37
N ARG A 253 20.88 -25.96 -4.17
CA ARG A 253 21.76 -24.92 -4.73
C ARG A 253 21.42 -23.57 -4.15
N GLU A 254 22.16 -22.54 -4.53
CA GLU A 254 21.91 -21.18 -4.12
C GLU A 254 20.43 -20.79 -4.37
N LYS A 255 19.79 -20.32 -3.32
CA LYS A 255 18.38 -19.94 -3.31
C LYS A 255 18.24 -18.45 -3.61
N ALA A 256 18.84 -17.97 -4.71
CA ALA A 256 18.77 -16.56 -5.12
C ALA A 256 17.67 -16.33 -6.17
N PHE A 257 17.04 -15.15 -6.11
CA PHE A 257 16.05 -14.71 -7.09
C PHE A 257 16.11 -13.20 -7.30
N ILE A 258 15.79 -12.76 -8.52
CA ILE A 258 15.82 -11.35 -8.93
C ILE A 258 14.40 -10.81 -8.96
N THR A 259 14.20 -9.59 -8.46
CA THR A 259 12.92 -8.89 -8.43
C THR A 259 13.05 -7.47 -9.00
N SER A 260 11.93 -6.91 -9.50
CA SER A 260 11.92 -5.52 -9.99
C SER A 260 12.22 -4.51 -8.89
N HIS A 261 11.73 -4.74 -7.67
CA HIS A 261 12.04 -3.97 -6.47
C HIS A 261 12.12 -4.88 -5.24
N THR A 262 12.60 -4.38 -4.10
CA THR A 262 12.90 -5.19 -2.90
C THR A 262 11.66 -5.45 -2.03
N ALA A 263 10.59 -5.99 -2.60
CA ALA A 263 9.33 -6.27 -1.89
C ALA A 263 9.25 -7.65 -1.22
N PHE A 264 10.29 -8.47 -1.28
CA PHE A 264 10.23 -9.88 -0.87
C PHE A 264 11.20 -10.23 0.27
N ALA A 265 11.64 -9.21 1.04
CA ALA A 265 12.57 -9.43 2.15
C ALA A 265 12.00 -10.35 3.24
N TYR A 266 10.71 -10.27 3.50
CA TYR A 266 10.03 -11.17 4.44
C TYR A 266 10.04 -12.62 3.99
N LEU A 267 9.71 -12.88 2.71
CA LEU A 267 9.80 -14.22 2.10
C LEU A 267 11.24 -14.73 2.16
N ALA A 268 12.20 -13.88 1.78
CA ALA A 268 13.60 -14.22 1.76
C ALA A 268 14.10 -14.60 3.16
N LYS A 269 13.75 -13.81 4.18
CA LYS A 269 14.15 -14.06 5.58
C LYS A 269 13.50 -15.31 6.15
N THR A 270 12.22 -15.56 5.86
CA THR A 270 11.48 -16.68 6.43
C THR A 270 11.95 -18.03 5.86
N TYR A 271 12.29 -18.08 4.58
CA TYR A 271 12.65 -19.34 3.89
C TYR A 271 14.12 -19.44 3.51
N ASP A 272 14.99 -18.62 4.09
CA ASP A 272 16.44 -18.60 3.84
C ASP A 272 16.75 -18.47 2.33
N LEU A 273 16.16 -17.43 1.71
CA LEU A 273 16.36 -17.09 0.31
C LEU A 273 17.18 -15.80 0.20
N HIS A 274 17.83 -15.61 -0.95
CA HIS A 274 18.57 -14.40 -1.26
C HIS A 274 17.83 -13.59 -2.32
N GLN A 275 17.24 -12.46 -1.94
CA GLN A 275 16.62 -11.52 -2.87
C GLN A 275 17.64 -10.56 -3.46
N ILE A 276 17.60 -10.38 -4.78
CA ILE A 276 18.37 -9.39 -5.53
C ILE A 276 17.35 -8.43 -6.15
N GLY A 277 17.12 -7.26 -5.54
CA GLY A 277 16.24 -6.22 -6.08
C GLY A 277 16.96 -5.41 -7.16
N ILE A 278 16.33 -5.14 -8.30
CA ILE A 278 16.82 -4.19 -9.31
C ILE A 278 16.66 -2.77 -8.78
N ALA A 279 15.45 -2.38 -8.40
CA ALA A 279 15.18 -1.15 -7.66
C ALA A 279 15.19 -1.39 -6.15
N GLY A 280 15.23 -0.33 -5.36
CA GLY A 280 15.09 -0.35 -3.91
C GLY A 280 13.69 -0.79 -3.46
N ILE A 281 13.28 -0.36 -2.26
CA ILE A 281 11.98 -0.70 -1.69
C ILE A 281 10.83 0.04 -2.38
N ASP A 282 11.10 1.24 -2.88
CA ASP A 282 10.17 2.03 -3.68
C ASP A 282 10.36 1.72 -5.17
N PRO A 283 9.33 1.15 -5.85
CA PRO A 283 9.42 0.81 -7.27
C PRO A 283 9.45 2.04 -8.21
N GLU A 284 9.09 3.23 -7.74
CA GLU A 284 9.11 4.46 -8.52
C GLU A 284 10.51 5.07 -8.62
N ASN A 285 11.44 4.68 -7.72
CA ASN A 285 12.82 5.08 -7.78
C ASN A 285 13.60 4.27 -8.83
N GLU A 286 14.18 4.97 -9.81
CA GLU A 286 15.03 4.30 -10.81
C GLU A 286 16.29 3.71 -10.16
N PRO A 287 16.71 2.50 -10.56
CA PRO A 287 17.94 1.91 -10.04
C PRO A 287 19.17 2.72 -10.48
N SER A 288 20.16 2.83 -9.60
CA SER A 288 21.42 3.51 -9.94
C SER A 288 22.16 2.76 -11.05
N THR A 289 22.97 3.49 -11.82
CA THR A 289 23.83 2.88 -12.85
C THR A 289 24.78 1.85 -12.25
N GLU A 290 25.27 2.09 -11.03
CA GLU A 290 26.12 1.17 -10.28
C GLU A 290 25.40 -0.14 -9.99
N ARG A 291 24.15 -0.06 -9.51
CA ARG A 291 23.31 -1.23 -9.25
C ARG A 291 23.06 -2.06 -10.51
N LEU A 292 22.81 -1.43 -11.63
CA LEU A 292 22.62 -2.12 -12.91
C LEU A 292 23.89 -2.84 -13.37
N LEU A 293 25.08 -2.30 -13.08
CA LEU A 293 26.37 -2.93 -13.41
C LEU A 293 26.69 -4.11 -12.47
N GLU A 294 26.23 -4.10 -11.22
CA GLU A 294 26.41 -5.21 -10.27
C GLU A 294 25.57 -6.44 -10.64
N ILE A 295 24.38 -6.23 -11.20
CA ILE A 295 23.43 -7.30 -11.51
C ILE A 295 23.69 -7.91 -12.91
N GLY A 296 24.32 -7.17 -13.86
CA GLY A 296 24.56 -7.58 -15.24
C GLY A 296 25.89 -8.23 -15.44
#